data_aa44b65aa8e46898aefce326d8067b02
#
_entry.id   aa44b65aa8e46898aefce326d8067b02
#
_cell.length_a   1.000
_cell.length_b   1.000
_cell.length_c   1.000
_cell.angle_alpha   90.00
_cell.angle_beta   90.00
_cell.angle_gamma   90.00
#
_symmetry.space_group_name_H-M   'P 1'
#
loop_
_entity.id
_entity.type
_entity.pdbx_description
1 polymer ?
#
loop_
_entity_poly.entity_id
_entity_poly.type
_entity_poly.pdbx_seq_one_letter_code
_entity_poly.pdbx_strand_id
1 'polypeptide(L)'
;MARQFNGKRPKNLKKTFLKLLGYMGNHKFLLLLVAVLVSISASAGLIGTYMLKPIVNNYIVPGDLDGLVKAVMFTAAVYLCGVLAAYGYTQTMVVAAQKIIFEIRRDLFGHVQKLPLKYFDTRTHGDIMSRFTNDVDTISDALNNSFAMIIQSFIQIVGTLTLIFVLNWRLSLIVFVCYILMFSYIRYSGKKSKYYFNFQQKYLGDLNGFVEERTAGQKVVKVFNHEEASIE
;
A
#
# COMPACT_ATOMS: atom_id res chain seq x y z
N MET A 1 6.79 20.65 4.60
CA MET A 1 6.75 20.32 6.04
C MET A 1 6.11 18.98 6.23
N ALA A 2 6.88 17.92 6.49
CA ALA A 2 6.35 16.58 6.77
C ALA A 2 5.73 16.60 8.18
N ARG A 3 4.40 16.53 8.23
CA ARG A 3 3.62 16.46 9.48
C ARG A 3 4.04 15.17 10.20
N GLN A 4 4.75 15.27 11.32
CA GLN A 4 5.03 14.13 12.19
C GLN A 4 3.70 13.47 12.53
N PHE A 5 3.55 12.23 12.09
CA PHE A 5 2.40 11.38 12.40
C PHE A 5 2.47 11.01 13.89
N ASN A 6 2.00 11.91 14.73
CA ASN A 6 1.90 11.71 16.19
C ASN A 6 0.65 10.88 16.52
N GLY A 7 0.34 9.91 15.69
CA GLY A 7 -0.76 8.99 15.84
C GLY A 7 -0.49 8.02 16.98
N LYS A 8 -1.07 8.27 18.15
CA LYS A 8 -1.19 7.24 19.18
C LYS A 8 -1.77 5.99 18.55
N ARG A 9 -1.02 4.88 18.58
CA ARG A 9 -1.50 3.58 18.08
C ARG A 9 -2.87 3.30 18.68
N PRO A 10 -3.86 2.87 17.90
CA PRO A 10 -5.19 2.59 18.43
C PRO A 10 -5.09 1.52 19.53
N LYS A 11 -5.74 1.78 20.66
CA LYS A 11 -5.71 0.90 21.86
C LYS A 11 -6.12 -0.55 21.56
N ASN A 12 -6.94 -0.78 20.49
CA ASN A 12 -7.46 -2.09 20.10
C ASN A 12 -7.55 -2.22 18.58
N LEU A 13 -6.42 -2.50 17.89
CA LEU A 13 -6.35 -2.72 16.45
C LEU A 13 -7.36 -3.78 15.97
N LYS A 14 -7.48 -4.91 16.69
CA LYS A 14 -8.39 -6.00 16.35
C LYS A 14 -9.86 -5.55 16.30
N LYS A 15 -10.30 -4.75 17.28
CA LYS A 15 -11.68 -4.24 17.33
C LYS A 15 -11.96 -3.25 16.20
N THR A 16 -10.99 -2.39 15.87
CA THR A 16 -11.11 -1.42 14.76
C THR A 16 -11.20 -2.14 13.42
N PHE A 17 -10.34 -3.15 13.21
CA PHE A 17 -10.36 -3.96 12.00
C PHE A 17 -11.66 -4.75 11.83
N LEU A 18 -12.18 -5.36 12.91
CA LEU A 18 -13.46 -6.07 12.88
C LEU A 18 -14.64 -5.15 12.56
N LYS A 19 -14.62 -3.90 13.06
CA LYS A 19 -15.65 -2.91 12.69
C LYS A 19 -15.60 -2.57 11.20
N LEU A 20 -14.39 -2.36 10.65
CA LEU A 20 -14.22 -2.10 9.22
C LEU A 20 -14.72 -3.28 8.38
N LEU A 21 -14.39 -4.52 8.78
CA LEU A 21 -14.93 -5.72 8.15
C LEU A 21 -16.45 -5.81 8.23
N GLY A 22 -17.07 -5.29 9.30
CA GLY A 22 -18.52 -5.19 9.42
C GLY A 22 -19.15 -4.34 8.34
N TYR A 23 -18.62 -3.14 8.08
CA TYR A 23 -19.07 -2.28 6.97
C TYR A 23 -18.85 -2.93 5.59
N MET A 24 -17.72 -3.61 5.41
CA MET A 24 -17.44 -4.37 4.19
C MET A 24 -18.44 -5.51 3.99
N GLY A 25 -18.87 -6.17 5.07
CA GLY A 25 -19.84 -7.26 5.05
C GLY A 25 -21.21 -6.88 4.46
N ASN A 26 -21.64 -5.64 4.62
CA ASN A 26 -22.88 -5.13 4.02
C ASN A 26 -22.83 -5.11 2.49
N HIS A 27 -21.63 -5.01 1.90
CA HIS A 27 -21.40 -4.93 0.45
C HIS A 27 -20.69 -6.18 -0.10
N LYS A 28 -20.87 -7.33 0.53
CA LYS A 28 -20.17 -8.59 0.21
C LYS A 28 -20.25 -9.02 -1.27
N PHE A 29 -21.37 -8.77 -1.95
CA PHE A 29 -21.54 -9.11 -3.36
C PHE A 29 -20.63 -8.29 -4.28
N LEU A 30 -20.48 -6.97 -4.03
CA LEU A 30 -19.56 -6.12 -4.78
C LEU A 30 -18.12 -6.53 -4.53
N LEU A 31 -17.76 -6.79 -3.27
CA LEU A 31 -16.41 -7.23 -2.90
C LEU A 31 -16.08 -8.62 -3.46
N LEU A 32 -17.05 -9.53 -3.52
CA LEU A 32 -16.90 -10.83 -4.16
C LEU A 32 -16.67 -10.69 -5.66
N LEU A 33 -17.43 -9.82 -6.33
CA LEU A 33 -17.22 -9.52 -7.75
C LEU A 33 -15.83 -8.95 -8.01
N VAL A 34 -15.36 -8.00 -7.16
CA VAL A 34 -13.99 -7.48 -7.21
C VAL A 34 -12.98 -8.61 -7.05
N ALA A 35 -13.16 -9.50 -6.07
CA ALA A 35 -12.25 -10.62 -5.83
C ALA A 35 -12.16 -11.57 -7.04
N VAL A 36 -13.28 -11.87 -7.69
CA VAL A 36 -13.33 -12.70 -8.92
C VAL A 36 -12.59 -12.01 -10.07
N LEU A 37 -12.89 -10.74 -10.33
CA LEU A 37 -12.26 -9.98 -11.41
C LEU A 37 -10.75 -9.79 -11.19
N VAL A 38 -10.32 -9.52 -9.96
CA VAL A 38 -8.89 -9.47 -9.58
C VAL A 38 -8.23 -10.83 -9.84
N SER A 39 -8.91 -11.93 -9.48
CA SER A 39 -8.39 -13.29 -9.70
C SER A 39 -8.22 -13.59 -11.18
N ILE A 40 -9.17 -13.21 -12.01
CA ILE A 40 -9.08 -13.36 -13.48
C ILE A 40 -7.89 -12.54 -14.02
N SER A 41 -7.78 -11.28 -13.63
CA SER A 41 -6.70 -10.39 -14.07
C SER A 41 -5.31 -10.92 -13.67
N ALA A 42 -5.15 -11.33 -12.40
CA ALA A 42 -3.89 -11.87 -11.88
C ALA A 42 -3.52 -13.20 -12.58
N SER A 43 -4.51 -14.07 -12.79
CA SER A 43 -4.30 -15.35 -13.50
C SER A 43 -3.91 -15.15 -14.95
N ALA A 44 -4.47 -14.15 -15.64
CA ALA A 44 -4.09 -13.81 -17.01
C ALA A 44 -2.61 -13.45 -17.13
N GLY A 45 -2.07 -12.69 -16.16
CA GLY A 45 -0.64 -12.38 -16.10
C GLY A 45 0.25 -13.61 -15.88
N LEU A 46 -0.18 -14.55 -15.02
CA LEU A 46 0.53 -15.81 -14.79
C LEU A 46 0.50 -16.73 -16.02
N ILE A 47 -0.66 -16.86 -16.70
CA ILE A 47 -0.80 -17.62 -17.92
C ILE A 47 0.10 -17.04 -19.02
N GLY A 48 0.12 -15.72 -19.19
CA GLY A 48 0.98 -15.05 -20.16
C GLY A 48 2.46 -15.35 -19.93
N THR A 49 2.91 -15.32 -18.67
CA THR A 49 4.29 -15.70 -18.31
C THR A 49 4.58 -17.16 -18.59
N TYR A 50 3.63 -18.07 -18.31
CA TYR A 50 3.76 -19.50 -18.60
C TYR A 50 3.84 -19.77 -20.11
N MET A 51 3.09 -19.03 -20.93
CA MET A 51 3.05 -19.20 -22.39
C MET A 51 4.38 -18.90 -23.08
N LEU A 52 5.29 -18.16 -22.47
CA LEU A 52 6.62 -17.92 -23.03
C LEU A 52 7.38 -19.22 -23.33
N LYS A 53 7.31 -20.21 -22.44
CA LYS A 53 8.02 -21.48 -22.62
C LYS A 53 7.49 -22.28 -23.81
N PRO A 54 6.20 -22.59 -23.94
CA PRO A 54 5.68 -23.30 -25.13
C PRO A 54 5.83 -22.49 -26.41
N ILE A 55 5.70 -21.17 -26.39
CA ILE A 55 5.90 -20.32 -27.56
C ILE A 55 7.32 -20.49 -28.12
N VAL A 56 8.33 -20.38 -27.23
CA VAL A 56 9.72 -20.51 -27.65
C VAL A 56 10.04 -21.94 -28.12
N ASN A 57 9.71 -22.94 -27.30
CA ASN A 57 10.14 -24.33 -27.56
C ASN A 57 9.39 -25.03 -28.67
N ASN A 58 8.09 -24.75 -28.82
CA ASN A 58 7.23 -25.50 -29.74
C ASN A 58 7.01 -24.81 -31.10
N TYR A 59 7.22 -23.47 -31.14
CA TYR A 59 6.95 -22.71 -32.37
C TYR A 59 8.17 -21.95 -32.89
N ILE A 60 8.94 -21.24 -32.03
CA ILE A 60 10.07 -20.46 -32.48
C ILE A 60 11.24 -21.37 -32.84
N VAL A 61 11.62 -22.31 -31.98
CA VAL A 61 12.77 -23.21 -32.22
C VAL A 61 12.52 -24.12 -33.43
N PRO A 62 11.32 -24.73 -33.65
CA PRO A 62 11.03 -25.51 -34.85
C PRO A 62 10.79 -24.68 -36.11
N GLY A 63 10.56 -23.35 -36.00
CA GLY A 63 10.27 -22.46 -37.12
C GLY A 63 8.82 -22.53 -37.64
N ASP A 64 7.87 -22.99 -36.84
CA ASP A 64 6.46 -23.04 -37.17
C ASP A 64 5.79 -21.67 -37.03
N LEU A 65 5.72 -20.95 -38.14
CA LEU A 65 5.14 -19.59 -38.17
C LEU A 65 3.62 -19.62 -37.97
N ASP A 66 2.91 -20.59 -38.51
CA ASP A 66 1.45 -20.65 -38.37
C ASP A 66 1.03 -20.99 -36.94
N GLY A 67 1.74 -21.90 -36.29
CA GLY A 67 1.56 -22.22 -34.87
C GLY A 67 1.92 -21.03 -33.97
N LEU A 68 2.98 -20.31 -34.31
CA LEU A 68 3.42 -19.10 -33.55
C LEU A 68 2.34 -18.03 -33.58
N VAL A 69 1.77 -17.71 -34.76
CA VAL A 69 0.71 -16.69 -34.88
C VAL A 69 -0.50 -17.06 -34.00
N LYS A 70 -0.93 -18.34 -34.06
CA LYS A 70 -2.06 -18.81 -33.22
C LYS A 70 -1.76 -18.69 -31.72
N ALA A 71 -0.56 -19.06 -31.27
CA ALA A 71 -0.15 -18.99 -29.88
C ALA A 71 -0.06 -17.54 -29.38
N VAL A 72 0.45 -16.64 -30.21
CA VAL A 72 0.51 -15.20 -29.90
C VAL A 72 -0.90 -14.59 -29.82
N MET A 73 -1.78 -14.92 -30.79
CA MET A 73 -3.18 -14.47 -30.78
C MET A 73 -3.92 -14.98 -29.54
N PHE A 74 -3.72 -16.23 -29.13
CA PHE A 74 -4.30 -16.79 -27.91
C PHE A 74 -3.80 -16.01 -26.66
N THR A 75 -2.49 -15.80 -26.58
CA THR A 75 -1.89 -15.04 -25.46
C THR A 75 -2.39 -13.60 -25.42
N ALA A 76 -2.54 -12.97 -26.59
CA ALA A 76 -3.12 -11.63 -26.69
C ALA A 76 -4.58 -11.59 -26.21
N ALA A 77 -5.38 -12.59 -26.57
CA ALA A 77 -6.77 -12.71 -26.10
C ALA A 77 -6.85 -12.89 -24.57
N VAL A 78 -5.93 -13.68 -23.98
CA VAL A 78 -5.84 -13.85 -22.51
C VAL A 78 -5.49 -12.53 -21.84
N TYR A 79 -4.50 -11.78 -22.36
CA TYR A 79 -4.15 -10.48 -21.83
C TYR A 79 -5.28 -9.46 -21.98
N LEU A 80 -6.00 -9.46 -23.09
CA LEU A 80 -7.16 -8.60 -23.30
C LEU A 80 -8.25 -8.88 -22.25
N CYS A 81 -8.55 -10.16 -22.00
CA CYS A 81 -9.46 -10.56 -20.93
C CYS A 81 -8.97 -10.07 -19.56
N GLY A 82 -7.66 -10.21 -19.28
CA GLY A 82 -7.04 -9.71 -18.05
C GLY A 82 -7.18 -8.20 -17.88
N VAL A 83 -6.99 -7.43 -18.95
CA VAL A 83 -7.15 -5.95 -18.94
C VAL A 83 -8.61 -5.55 -18.73
N LEU A 84 -9.55 -6.20 -19.40
CA LEU A 84 -10.98 -5.94 -19.20
C LEU A 84 -11.41 -6.27 -17.76
N ALA A 85 -10.91 -7.38 -17.21
CA ALA A 85 -11.14 -7.72 -15.80
C ALA A 85 -10.49 -6.70 -14.86
N ALA A 86 -9.29 -6.17 -15.19
CA ALA A 86 -8.62 -5.13 -14.42
C ALA A 86 -9.42 -3.83 -14.39
N TYR A 87 -9.91 -3.40 -15.53
CA TYR A 87 -10.80 -2.24 -15.63
C TYR A 87 -12.09 -2.46 -14.83
N GLY A 88 -12.70 -3.64 -14.96
CA GLY A 88 -13.92 -4.01 -14.24
C GLY A 88 -13.77 -3.99 -12.73
N TYR A 89 -12.71 -4.60 -12.18
CA TYR A 89 -12.51 -4.58 -10.74
C TYR A 89 -12.20 -3.19 -10.20
N THR A 90 -11.45 -2.37 -10.94
CA THR A 90 -11.14 -1.00 -10.52
C THR A 90 -12.41 -0.16 -10.39
N GLN A 91 -13.28 -0.18 -11.39
CA GLN A 91 -14.56 0.54 -11.33
C GLN A 91 -15.48 0.01 -10.23
N THR A 92 -15.59 -1.30 -10.10
CA THR A 92 -16.43 -1.93 -9.07
C THR A 92 -15.93 -1.62 -7.67
N MET A 93 -14.59 -1.58 -7.47
CA MET A 93 -13.98 -1.25 -6.18
C MET A 93 -14.26 0.19 -5.77
N VAL A 94 -14.17 1.14 -6.70
CA VAL A 94 -14.54 2.54 -6.44
C VAL A 94 -15.99 2.64 -5.97
N VAL A 95 -16.92 1.98 -6.66
CA VAL A 95 -18.34 1.99 -6.27
C VAL A 95 -18.53 1.34 -4.88
N ALA A 96 -17.86 0.23 -4.61
CA ALA A 96 -17.95 -0.44 -3.31
C ALA A 96 -17.39 0.43 -2.18
N ALA A 97 -16.22 1.03 -2.40
CA ALA A 97 -15.57 1.92 -1.43
C ALA A 97 -16.45 3.14 -1.13
N GLN A 98 -17.04 3.79 -2.15
CA GLN A 98 -17.91 4.94 -1.95
C GLN A 98 -19.16 4.59 -1.11
N LYS A 99 -19.75 3.42 -1.31
CA LYS A 99 -20.87 2.95 -0.49
C LYS A 99 -20.47 2.73 0.96
N ILE A 100 -19.34 2.07 1.19
CA ILE A 100 -18.80 1.83 2.54
C ILE A 100 -18.47 3.16 3.23
N ILE A 101 -17.83 4.09 2.52
CA ILE A 101 -17.49 5.42 3.04
C ILE A 101 -18.74 6.24 3.37
N PHE A 102 -19.77 6.16 2.55
CA PHE A 102 -21.05 6.81 2.85
C PHE A 102 -21.65 6.30 4.17
N GLU A 103 -21.64 4.98 4.40
CA GLU A 103 -22.12 4.41 5.68
C GLU A 103 -21.25 4.88 6.86
N ILE A 104 -19.92 4.89 6.72
CA ILE A 104 -18.99 5.37 7.75
C ILE A 104 -19.26 6.85 8.07
N ARG A 105 -19.42 7.71 7.05
CA ARG A 105 -19.71 9.14 7.25
C ARG A 105 -21.05 9.37 7.93
N ARG A 106 -22.07 8.62 7.52
CA ARG A 106 -23.42 8.67 8.14
C ARG A 106 -23.37 8.30 9.61
N ASP A 107 -22.71 7.20 9.94
CA ASP A 107 -22.61 6.71 11.32
C ASP A 107 -21.72 7.63 12.18
N LEU A 108 -20.64 8.19 11.60
CA LEU A 108 -19.78 9.19 12.24
C LEU A 108 -20.59 10.45 12.57
N PHE A 109 -21.37 10.96 11.61
CA PHE A 109 -22.23 12.13 11.82
C PHE A 109 -23.26 11.89 12.92
N GLY A 110 -23.99 10.76 12.85
CA GLY A 110 -24.96 10.40 13.88
C GLY A 110 -24.35 10.19 15.27
N HIS A 111 -23.08 9.75 15.34
CA HIS A 111 -22.35 9.64 16.60
C HIS A 111 -21.96 11.01 17.15
N VAL A 112 -21.43 11.89 16.32
CA VAL A 112 -21.02 13.24 16.72
C VAL A 112 -22.19 14.05 17.27
N GLN A 113 -23.37 13.94 16.67
CA GLN A 113 -24.58 14.62 17.18
C GLN A 113 -25.00 14.19 18.59
N LYS A 114 -24.63 12.99 19.02
CA LYS A 114 -24.95 12.45 20.37
C LYS A 114 -23.90 12.77 21.42
N LEU A 115 -22.81 13.47 21.05
CA LEU A 115 -21.77 13.83 21.99
C LEU A 115 -22.19 15.01 22.87
N PRO A 116 -21.73 15.04 24.14
CA PRO A 116 -22.04 16.16 25.05
C PRO A 116 -21.34 17.44 24.60
N LEU A 117 -21.93 18.62 24.92
CA LEU A 117 -21.39 19.94 24.59
C LEU A 117 -19.91 20.11 24.98
N LYS A 118 -19.52 19.58 26.13
CA LYS A 118 -18.12 19.58 26.60
C LYS A 118 -17.11 19.05 25.58
N TYR A 119 -17.54 18.14 24.70
CA TYR A 119 -16.66 17.63 23.63
C TYR A 119 -16.36 18.71 22.59
N PHE A 120 -17.34 19.54 22.27
CA PHE A 120 -17.21 20.62 21.28
C PHE A 120 -16.44 21.83 21.87
N ASP A 121 -16.60 22.09 23.17
CA ASP A 121 -15.88 23.17 23.85
C ASP A 121 -14.37 22.88 23.97
N THR A 122 -13.97 21.61 24.02
CA THR A 122 -12.57 21.19 24.19
C THR A 122 -11.83 20.92 22.88
N ARG A 123 -12.49 21.05 21.73
CA ARG A 123 -11.92 20.74 20.40
C ARG A 123 -12.22 21.85 19.41
N THR A 124 -11.29 22.07 18.49
CA THR A 124 -11.50 23.03 17.39
C THR A 124 -12.44 22.46 16.34
N HIS A 125 -13.19 23.32 15.68
CA HIS A 125 -14.04 22.93 14.52
C HIS A 125 -13.20 22.25 13.43
N GLY A 126 -11.96 22.70 13.22
CA GLY A 126 -11.02 22.11 12.28
C GLY A 126 -10.65 20.67 12.62
N ASP A 127 -10.44 20.32 13.90
CA ASP A 127 -10.15 18.96 14.34
C ASP A 127 -11.33 18.01 14.08
N ILE A 128 -12.55 18.49 14.32
CA ILE A 128 -13.76 17.70 14.09
C ILE A 128 -13.94 17.50 12.57
N MET A 129 -13.78 18.56 11.79
CA MET A 129 -13.95 18.50 10.33
C MET A 129 -12.89 17.64 9.66
N SER A 130 -11.64 17.68 10.14
CA SER A 130 -10.54 16.81 9.68
C SER A 130 -10.87 15.32 9.79
N ARG A 131 -11.69 14.91 10.76
CA ARG A 131 -12.14 13.52 10.88
C ARG A 131 -13.13 13.12 9.80
N PHE A 132 -14.01 14.04 9.37
CA PHE A 132 -14.99 13.80 8.31
C PHE A 132 -14.36 13.82 6.91
N THR A 133 -13.27 14.54 6.74
CA THR A 133 -12.53 14.66 5.49
C THR A 133 -11.31 13.75 5.48
N ASN A 134 -10.19 14.19 6.06
CA ASN A 134 -8.88 13.53 5.94
C ASN A 134 -8.84 12.10 6.48
N ASP A 135 -9.47 11.84 7.65
CA ASP A 135 -9.42 10.50 8.23
C ASP A 135 -10.29 9.51 7.42
N VAL A 136 -11.46 9.97 6.98
CA VAL A 136 -12.36 9.15 6.16
C VAL A 136 -11.81 8.94 4.75
N ASP A 137 -11.20 9.96 4.15
CA ASP A 137 -10.56 9.83 2.84
C ASP A 137 -9.35 8.88 2.90
N THR A 138 -8.59 8.88 4.00
CA THR A 138 -7.52 7.89 4.23
C THR A 138 -8.07 6.45 4.27
N ILE A 139 -9.24 6.24 4.87
CA ILE A 139 -9.92 4.93 4.87
C ILE A 139 -10.37 4.57 3.45
N SER A 140 -10.90 5.54 2.69
CA SER A 140 -11.29 5.35 1.28
C SER A 140 -10.11 4.89 0.43
N ASP A 141 -8.98 5.57 0.53
CA ASP A 141 -7.75 5.23 -0.20
C ASP A 141 -7.23 3.84 0.19
N ALA A 142 -7.26 3.52 1.48
CA ALA A 142 -6.87 2.20 1.97
C ALA A 142 -7.80 1.10 1.41
N LEU A 143 -9.11 1.32 1.37
CA LEU A 143 -10.06 0.36 0.81
C LEU A 143 -9.84 0.18 -0.69
N ASN A 144 -9.75 1.27 -1.45
CA ASN A 144 -9.60 1.24 -2.89
C ASN A 144 -8.31 0.50 -3.33
N ASN A 145 -7.21 0.75 -2.64
CA ASN A 145 -5.91 0.22 -3.04
C ASN A 145 -5.60 -1.13 -2.38
N SER A 146 -5.86 -1.28 -1.06
CA SER A 146 -5.35 -2.42 -0.32
C SER A 146 -6.14 -3.70 -0.56
N PHE A 147 -7.46 -3.64 -0.76
CA PHE A 147 -8.29 -4.84 -0.91
C PHE A 147 -7.92 -5.64 -2.17
N ALA A 148 -7.89 -4.97 -3.32
CA ALA A 148 -7.50 -5.60 -4.58
C ALA A 148 -6.04 -6.04 -4.56
N MET A 149 -5.13 -5.22 -4.01
CA MET A 149 -3.70 -5.52 -3.92
C MET A 149 -3.42 -6.78 -3.09
N ILE A 150 -4.10 -6.99 -1.97
CA ILE A 150 -3.91 -8.19 -1.13
C ILE A 150 -4.26 -9.44 -1.91
N ILE A 151 -5.41 -9.46 -2.59
CA ILE A 151 -5.86 -10.61 -3.37
C ILE A 151 -4.91 -10.86 -4.54
N GLN A 152 -4.56 -9.81 -5.28
CA GLN A 152 -3.64 -9.89 -6.41
C GLN A 152 -2.27 -10.41 -5.99
N SER A 153 -1.69 -9.87 -4.90
CA SER A 153 -0.39 -10.29 -4.39
C SER A 153 -0.39 -11.74 -3.92
N PHE A 154 -1.48 -12.19 -3.27
CA PHE A 154 -1.61 -13.57 -2.85
C PHE A 154 -1.61 -14.52 -4.05
N ILE A 155 -2.42 -14.24 -5.08
CA ILE A 155 -2.48 -15.05 -6.30
C ILE A 155 -1.13 -15.03 -7.03
N GLN A 156 -0.50 -13.86 -7.11
CA GLN A 156 0.80 -13.70 -7.78
C GLN A 156 1.89 -14.52 -7.06
N ILE A 157 1.97 -14.44 -5.73
CA ILE A 157 2.97 -15.18 -4.96
C ILE A 157 2.74 -16.69 -5.10
N VAL A 158 1.52 -17.16 -4.81
CA VAL A 158 1.20 -18.59 -4.87
C VAL A 158 1.34 -19.11 -6.31
N GLY A 159 0.82 -18.38 -7.29
CA GLY A 159 0.89 -18.76 -8.69
C GLY A 159 2.31 -18.80 -9.22
N THR A 160 3.13 -17.78 -8.91
CA THR A 160 4.54 -17.75 -9.32
C THR A 160 5.34 -18.89 -8.68
N LEU A 161 5.17 -19.14 -7.38
CA LEU A 161 5.82 -20.26 -6.72
C LEU A 161 5.43 -21.58 -7.36
N THR A 162 4.12 -21.79 -7.62
CA THR A 162 3.64 -23.00 -8.28
C THR A 162 4.25 -23.17 -9.69
N LEU A 163 4.26 -22.10 -10.49
CA LEU A 163 4.82 -22.13 -11.83
C LEU A 163 6.32 -22.45 -11.84
N ILE A 164 7.10 -21.88 -10.93
CA ILE A 164 8.53 -22.14 -10.83
C ILE A 164 8.77 -23.63 -10.54
N PHE A 165 8.02 -24.22 -9.60
CA PHE A 165 8.14 -25.65 -9.28
C PHE A 165 7.72 -26.55 -10.44
N VAL A 166 6.63 -26.24 -11.13
CA VAL A 166 6.12 -27.01 -12.29
C VAL A 166 7.07 -26.91 -13.48
N LEU A 167 7.66 -25.76 -13.72
CA LEU A 167 8.56 -25.54 -14.84
C LEU A 167 9.91 -26.25 -14.67
N ASN A 168 10.53 -26.14 -13.52
CA ASN A 168 11.80 -26.82 -13.20
C ASN A 168 12.08 -26.83 -11.70
N TRP A 169 11.85 -27.97 -11.05
CA TRP A 169 12.03 -28.13 -9.61
C TRP A 169 13.49 -27.91 -9.14
N ARG A 170 14.48 -28.25 -9.99
CA ARG A 170 15.91 -28.06 -9.62
C ARG A 170 16.29 -26.59 -9.57
N LEU A 171 15.84 -25.81 -10.54
CA LEU A 171 16.05 -24.36 -10.55
C LEU A 171 15.27 -23.67 -9.43
N SER A 172 14.10 -24.21 -9.08
CA SER A 172 13.29 -23.70 -7.97
C SER A 172 14.03 -23.76 -6.62
N LEU A 173 14.83 -24.80 -6.38
CA LEU A 173 15.65 -24.90 -5.17
C LEU A 173 16.69 -23.75 -5.09
N ILE A 174 17.33 -23.45 -6.22
CA ILE A 174 18.31 -22.34 -6.30
C ILE A 174 17.61 -21.03 -5.98
N VAL A 175 16.47 -20.77 -6.61
CA VAL A 175 15.67 -19.56 -6.38
C VAL A 175 15.25 -19.46 -4.88
N PHE A 176 14.83 -20.56 -4.28
CA PHE A 176 14.44 -20.61 -2.87
C PHE A 176 15.61 -20.27 -1.93
N VAL A 177 16.80 -20.82 -2.20
CA VAL A 177 18.03 -20.46 -1.45
C VAL A 177 18.35 -18.98 -1.59
N CYS A 178 18.25 -18.42 -2.82
CA CYS A 178 18.46 -17.01 -3.05
C CYS A 178 17.46 -16.13 -2.25
N TYR A 179 16.20 -16.53 -2.17
CA TYR A 179 15.19 -15.84 -1.33
C TYR A 179 15.56 -15.85 0.16
N ILE A 180 15.99 -16.99 0.69
CA ILE A 180 16.43 -17.08 2.10
C ILE A 180 17.60 -16.13 2.36
N LEU A 181 18.61 -16.13 1.48
CA LEU A 181 19.77 -15.23 1.58
C LEU A 181 19.33 -13.76 1.51
N MET A 182 18.46 -13.41 0.58
CA MET A 182 17.92 -12.06 0.42
C MET A 182 17.15 -11.60 1.68
N PHE A 183 16.27 -12.44 2.23
CA PHE A 183 15.53 -12.10 3.46
C PHE A 183 16.48 -11.94 4.66
N SER A 184 17.49 -12.79 4.78
CA SER A 184 18.51 -12.68 5.81
C SER A 184 19.30 -11.38 5.72
N TYR A 185 19.68 -11.01 4.50
CA TYR A 185 20.35 -9.74 4.21
C TYR A 185 19.45 -8.53 4.51
N ILE A 186 18.18 -8.54 4.08
CA ILE A 186 17.21 -7.48 4.38
C ILE A 186 17.04 -7.30 5.89
N ARG A 187 16.94 -8.40 6.63
CA ARG A 187 16.82 -8.35 8.10
C ARG A 187 18.05 -7.75 8.76
N TYR A 188 19.25 -8.13 8.30
CA TYR A 188 20.52 -7.59 8.79
C TYR A 188 20.65 -6.11 8.47
N SER A 189 20.46 -5.75 7.19
CA SER A 189 20.56 -4.39 6.68
C SER A 189 19.52 -3.47 7.34
N GLY A 190 18.27 -3.94 7.52
CA GLY A 190 17.21 -3.17 8.16
C GLY A 190 17.51 -2.81 9.63
N LYS A 191 18.15 -3.72 10.39
CA LYS A 191 18.61 -3.42 11.77
C LYS A 191 19.69 -2.34 11.76
N LYS A 192 20.63 -2.44 10.85
CA LYS A 192 21.76 -1.49 10.73
C LYS A 192 21.26 -0.13 10.25
N SER A 193 20.39 -0.11 9.25
CA SER A 193 19.76 1.11 8.75
C SER A 193 18.95 1.83 9.84
N LYS A 194 18.16 1.11 10.64
CA LYS A 194 17.42 1.70 11.77
C LYS A 194 18.36 2.36 12.79
N TYR A 195 19.49 1.73 13.07
CA TYR A 195 20.51 2.28 13.98
C TYR A 195 21.02 3.62 13.46
N TYR A 196 21.50 3.66 12.21
CA TYR A 196 22.02 4.90 11.61
C TYR A 196 20.94 5.98 11.44
N PHE A 197 19.71 5.59 11.08
CA PHE A 197 18.60 6.53 10.96
C PHE A 197 18.26 7.20 12.30
N ASN A 198 18.31 6.45 13.41
CA ASN A 198 18.12 7.03 14.74
C ASN A 198 19.21 8.04 15.08
N PHE A 199 20.48 7.77 14.72
CA PHE A 199 21.57 8.72 14.88
C PHE A 199 21.36 9.98 14.05
N GLN A 200 21.01 9.79 12.77
CA GLN A 200 20.72 10.91 11.87
C GLN A 200 19.59 11.79 12.44
N GLN A 201 18.50 11.19 12.94
CA GLN A 201 17.40 11.93 13.54
C GLN A 201 17.82 12.69 14.81
N LYS A 202 18.69 12.08 15.61
CA LYS A 202 19.25 12.76 16.80
C LYS A 202 20.05 14.00 16.40
N TYR A 203 21.02 13.87 15.49
CA TYR A 203 21.83 15.01 15.05
C TYR A 203 21.02 16.07 14.30
N LEU A 204 19.99 15.67 13.53
CA LEU A 204 19.04 16.62 12.94
C LEU A 204 18.23 17.38 14.03
N GLY A 205 17.84 16.68 15.08
CA GLY A 205 17.20 17.31 16.24
C GLY A 205 18.10 18.34 16.94
N ASP A 206 19.35 17.96 17.19
CA ASP A 206 20.35 18.81 17.82
C ASP A 206 20.64 20.05 16.94
N LEU A 207 20.79 19.87 15.62
CA LEU A 207 20.98 20.96 14.65
C LEU A 207 19.76 21.90 14.62
N ASN A 208 18.56 21.35 14.54
CA ASN A 208 17.35 22.18 14.53
C ASN A 208 17.20 22.96 15.84
N GLY A 209 17.50 22.35 16.99
CA GLY A 209 17.50 23.02 18.30
C GLY A 209 18.52 24.15 18.35
N PHE A 210 19.72 23.93 17.83
CA PHE A 210 20.75 24.96 17.72
C PHE A 210 20.30 26.15 16.86
N VAL A 211 19.75 25.86 15.67
CA VAL A 211 19.25 26.91 14.76
C VAL A 211 18.09 27.68 15.40
N GLU A 212 17.15 26.99 16.06
CA GLU A 212 16.02 27.62 16.77
C GLU A 212 16.51 28.54 17.90
N GLU A 213 17.43 28.06 18.73
CA GLU A 213 18.04 28.84 19.82
C GLU A 213 18.72 30.10 19.27
N ARG A 214 19.55 29.96 18.22
CA ARG A 214 20.26 31.10 17.61
C ARG A 214 19.29 32.08 16.96
N THR A 215 18.26 31.60 16.31
CA THR A 215 17.23 32.45 15.67
C THR A 215 16.41 33.20 16.72
N ALA A 216 15.99 32.52 17.81
CA ALA A 216 15.26 33.14 18.88
C ALA A 216 16.12 34.15 19.66
N GLY A 217 17.40 33.82 19.85
CA GLY A 217 18.40 34.66 20.55
C GLY A 217 19.00 35.76 19.70
N GLN A 218 18.66 35.92 18.42
CA GLN A 218 19.31 36.85 17.50
C GLN A 218 19.32 38.29 17.94
N LYS A 219 18.29 38.75 18.65
CA LYS A 219 18.25 40.11 19.26
C LYS A 219 19.37 40.31 20.31
N VAL A 220 19.62 39.27 21.11
CA VAL A 220 20.67 39.30 22.15
C VAL A 220 22.05 39.28 21.51
N VAL A 221 22.24 38.39 20.49
CA VAL A 221 23.50 38.30 19.72
C VAL A 221 23.86 39.65 19.13
N LYS A 222 22.91 40.38 18.54
CA LYS A 222 23.11 41.72 17.95
C LYS A 222 23.44 42.78 18.97
N VAL A 223 22.80 42.76 20.14
CA VAL A 223 23.04 43.75 21.21
C VAL A 223 24.47 43.62 21.78
N PHE A 224 25.01 42.39 21.79
CA PHE A 224 26.35 42.13 22.34
C PHE A 224 27.44 41.99 21.23
N ASN A 225 27.16 42.28 19.97
CA ASN A 225 28.09 42.19 18.82
C ASN A 225 28.78 40.82 18.72
N HIS A 226 28.04 39.73 18.96
CA HIS A 226 28.54 38.36 18.96
C HIS A 226 28.18 37.57 17.70
N GLU A 227 27.97 38.28 16.55
CA GLU A 227 27.56 37.64 15.29
C GLU A 227 28.63 36.69 14.76
N GLU A 228 29.90 37.08 14.73
CA GLU A 228 31.00 36.25 14.22
C GLU A 228 31.15 34.95 15.02
N ALA A 229 31.14 35.03 16.33
CA ALA A 229 31.20 33.85 17.21
C ALA A 229 29.96 32.95 17.14
N SER A 230 28.87 33.39 16.49
CA SER A 230 27.67 32.59 16.29
C SER A 230 27.66 31.85 14.93
N ILE A 231 28.61 32.21 14.05
CA ILE A 231 28.79 31.60 12.70
C ILE A 231 29.86 30.51 12.73
N GLU A 232 30.87 30.61 13.61
CA GLU A 232 31.84 29.55 13.88
C GLU A 232 31.23 28.39 14.69
#